data_29c65b105e64e200737dd239267c35c9
#
_entry.id   29c65b105e64e200737dd239267c35c9
#
_cell.length_a   1.000
_cell.length_b   1.000
_cell.length_c   1.000
_cell.angle_alpha   90.00
_cell.angle_beta   90.00
_cell.angle_gamma   90.00
#
_symmetry.space_group_name_H-M   'P 1'
#
loop_
_entity.id
_entity.type
_entity.pdbx_description
1 polymer ?
#
loop_
_entity_poly.entity_id
_entity_poly.type
_entity_poly.pdbx_seq_one_letter_code
_entity_poly.pdbx_strand_id
1 'polypeptide(L)'
;MGFFFKSSEEKELKQRKKDEIIESGASYMGYATTNIGPILKDSVVTIKMYPKEQKVTLSASKDKLDLPYNRILGFSINEESVLSSGKISLSGAIIGGALLGPVGATIGALSKKNKNKVNWIGTLLYESKEGEQRELTFLTYALGSPTKKTFGMEQFETAMNKVASRRI
;
A
#
# COMPACT_ATOMS: atom_id res chain seq x y z
N MET A 1 -27.76 -5.12 39.51
CA MET A 1 -27.28 -5.18 38.08
C MET A 1 -25.83 -4.77 38.04
N GLY A 2 -24.95 -5.73 37.90
CA GLY A 2 -23.51 -5.44 37.79
C GLY A 2 -23.17 -5.03 36.37
N PHE A 3 -22.82 -3.77 36.16
CA PHE A 3 -22.20 -3.34 34.91
C PHE A 3 -20.77 -3.87 34.91
N PHE A 4 -20.53 -4.94 34.13
CA PHE A 4 -19.19 -5.41 33.82
C PHE A 4 -18.49 -4.38 32.94
N PHE A 5 -17.76 -3.48 33.49
CA PHE A 5 -16.78 -2.67 32.76
C PHE A 5 -15.68 -3.62 32.29
N LYS A 6 -15.67 -3.95 31.02
CA LYS A 6 -14.54 -4.65 30.40
C LYS A 6 -13.30 -3.82 30.63
N SER A 7 -12.23 -4.44 31.15
CA SER A 7 -10.97 -3.76 31.39
C SER A 7 -10.43 -3.19 30.06
N SER A 8 -9.61 -2.14 30.13
CA SER A 8 -8.97 -1.54 28.94
C SER A 8 -8.20 -2.59 28.16
N GLU A 9 -7.55 -3.53 28.85
CA GLU A 9 -6.80 -4.65 28.27
C GLU A 9 -7.67 -5.59 27.43
N GLU A 10 -8.88 -5.92 27.89
CA GLU A 10 -9.81 -6.75 27.09
C GLU A 10 -10.29 -6.04 25.83
N LYS A 11 -10.49 -4.73 25.89
CA LYS A 11 -10.86 -3.93 24.69
C LYS A 11 -9.72 -3.88 23.71
N GLU A 12 -8.51 -3.65 24.17
CA GLU A 12 -7.30 -3.63 23.34
C GLU A 12 -7.04 -5.00 22.68
N LEU A 13 -7.16 -6.09 23.45
CA LEU A 13 -6.98 -7.44 22.91
C LEU A 13 -8.01 -7.76 21.82
N LYS A 14 -9.26 -7.38 22.01
CA LYS A 14 -10.31 -7.56 20.99
C LYS A 14 -10.04 -6.72 19.76
N GLN A 15 -9.56 -5.49 19.95
CA GLN A 15 -9.22 -4.63 18.83
C GLN A 15 -8.04 -5.20 18.02
N ARG A 16 -6.97 -5.64 18.68
CA ARG A 16 -5.83 -6.30 18.05
C ARG A 16 -6.24 -7.52 17.21
N LYS A 17 -7.11 -8.39 17.77
CA LYS A 17 -7.62 -9.56 17.03
C LYS A 17 -8.44 -9.17 15.80
N LYS A 18 -9.27 -8.13 15.89
CA LYS A 18 -10.01 -7.61 14.72
C LYS A 18 -9.06 -7.07 13.66
N ASP A 19 -8.06 -6.30 14.08
CA ASP A 19 -7.06 -5.74 13.18
C ASP A 19 -6.27 -6.84 12.46
N GLU A 20 -5.86 -7.88 13.18
CA GLU A 20 -5.16 -9.04 12.62
C GLU A 20 -6.01 -9.77 11.56
N ILE A 21 -7.31 -9.92 11.79
CA ILE A 21 -8.23 -10.52 10.82
C ILE A 21 -8.33 -9.66 9.56
N ILE A 22 -8.49 -8.34 9.71
CA ILE A 22 -8.58 -7.40 8.58
C ILE A 22 -7.26 -7.40 7.80
N GLU A 23 -6.13 -7.32 8.48
CA GLU A 23 -4.81 -7.31 7.85
C GLU A 23 -4.54 -8.63 7.09
N SER A 24 -4.83 -9.78 7.70
CA SER A 24 -4.62 -11.09 7.05
C SER A 24 -5.50 -11.34 5.83
N GLY A 25 -6.69 -10.72 5.79
CA GLY A 25 -7.62 -10.80 4.65
C GLY A 25 -7.36 -9.75 3.57
N ALA A 26 -6.60 -8.69 3.89
CA ALA A 26 -6.33 -7.61 2.96
C ALA A 26 -5.21 -7.99 1.98
N SER A 27 -5.46 -7.79 0.70
CA SER A 27 -4.47 -7.99 -0.35
C SER A 27 -4.63 -6.95 -1.46
N TYR A 28 -3.54 -6.68 -2.16
CA TYR A 28 -3.50 -5.78 -3.30
C TYR A 28 -2.84 -6.48 -4.47
N MET A 29 -3.31 -6.19 -5.67
CA MET A 29 -2.73 -6.70 -6.91
C MET A 29 -2.50 -5.55 -7.89
N GLY A 30 -1.32 -5.52 -8.48
CA GLY A 30 -0.96 -4.51 -9.49
C GLY A 30 0.20 -4.98 -10.36
N TYR A 31 0.47 -4.22 -11.42
CA TYR A 31 1.64 -4.42 -12.27
C TYR A 31 2.79 -3.57 -11.76
N ALA A 32 3.95 -4.16 -11.55
CA ALA A 32 5.15 -3.42 -11.16
C ALA A 32 5.54 -2.41 -12.25
N THR A 33 5.71 -1.15 -11.90
CA THR A 33 6.08 -0.09 -12.85
C THR A 33 7.59 -0.02 -13.11
N THR A 34 8.38 -0.61 -12.21
CA THR A 34 9.83 -0.73 -12.27
C THR A 34 10.25 -2.11 -11.78
N ASN A 35 11.53 -2.46 -11.93
CA ASN A 35 12.09 -3.66 -11.30
C ASN A 35 12.13 -3.50 -9.78
N ILE A 36 11.72 -4.54 -9.03
CA ILE A 36 11.64 -4.55 -7.57
C ILE A 36 12.44 -5.76 -7.05
N GLY A 37 13.74 -5.58 -6.81
CA GLY A 37 14.61 -6.70 -6.50
C GLY A 37 14.55 -7.76 -7.61
N PRO A 38 14.16 -9.02 -7.30
CA PRO A 38 14.02 -10.08 -8.31
C PRO A 38 12.78 -9.92 -9.19
N ILE A 39 11.78 -9.12 -8.78
CA ILE A 39 10.53 -8.94 -9.51
C ILE A 39 10.75 -7.98 -10.66
N LEU A 40 10.47 -8.42 -11.86
CA LEU A 40 10.65 -7.62 -13.07
C LEU A 40 9.51 -6.60 -13.26
N LYS A 41 9.83 -5.49 -13.93
CA LYS A 41 8.84 -4.54 -14.42
C LYS A 41 7.76 -5.26 -15.24
N ASP A 42 6.53 -4.74 -15.19
CA ASP A 42 5.33 -5.25 -15.84
C ASP A 42 4.84 -6.63 -15.34
N SER A 43 5.51 -7.21 -14.33
CA SER A 43 5.01 -8.41 -13.66
C SER A 43 3.78 -8.09 -12.82
N VAL A 44 2.84 -9.04 -12.77
CA VAL A 44 1.72 -8.99 -11.83
C VAL A 44 2.24 -9.29 -10.43
N VAL A 45 2.10 -8.33 -9.54
CA VAL A 45 2.53 -8.41 -8.13
C VAL A 45 1.32 -8.52 -7.24
N THR A 46 1.33 -9.50 -6.36
CA THR A 46 0.38 -9.58 -5.25
C THR A 46 1.08 -9.15 -3.97
N ILE A 47 0.49 -8.20 -3.26
CA ILE A 47 0.97 -7.75 -1.95
C ILE A 47 0.03 -8.31 -0.89
N LYS A 48 0.58 -9.07 0.05
CA LYS A 48 -0.15 -9.66 1.17
C LYS A 48 0.47 -9.29 2.50
N MET A 49 -0.39 -9.10 3.49
CA MET A 49 0.01 -8.82 4.86
C MET A 49 0.05 -10.12 5.67
N TYR A 50 1.08 -10.27 6.48
CA TYR A 50 1.25 -11.41 7.41
C TYR A 50 1.42 -10.89 8.85
N PRO A 51 0.30 -10.61 9.54
CA PRO A 51 0.33 -9.96 10.86
C PRO A 51 1.10 -10.74 11.92
N LYS A 52 1.00 -12.07 11.90
CA LYS A 52 1.73 -12.94 12.84
C LYS A 52 3.24 -12.87 12.66
N GLU A 53 3.68 -12.73 11.41
CA GLU A 53 5.09 -12.65 11.03
C GLU A 53 5.59 -11.20 10.99
N GLN A 54 4.72 -10.22 11.22
CA GLN A 54 5.00 -8.79 11.19
C GLN A 54 5.69 -8.35 9.89
N LYS A 55 5.18 -8.84 8.75
CA LYS A 55 5.73 -8.52 7.41
C LYS A 55 4.66 -8.37 6.35
N VAL A 56 5.04 -7.68 5.29
CA VAL A 56 4.34 -7.63 4.01
C VAL A 56 5.17 -8.40 2.99
N THR A 57 4.54 -9.26 2.21
CA THR A 57 5.20 -10.00 1.11
C THR A 57 4.67 -9.51 -0.22
N LEU A 58 5.59 -9.08 -1.09
CA LEU A 58 5.35 -8.85 -2.50
C LEU A 58 5.72 -10.12 -3.25
N SER A 59 4.84 -10.66 -4.05
CA SER A 59 5.08 -11.88 -4.81
C SER A 59 4.67 -11.73 -6.27
N ALA A 60 5.52 -12.21 -7.17
CA ALA A 60 5.27 -12.29 -8.60
C ALA A 60 5.82 -13.62 -9.12
N SER A 61 4.94 -14.53 -9.52
CA SER A 61 5.32 -15.89 -9.92
C SER A 61 6.17 -16.59 -8.86
N LYS A 62 7.45 -16.83 -9.11
CA LYS A 62 8.40 -17.49 -8.19
C LYS A 62 9.14 -16.50 -7.27
N ASP A 63 9.13 -15.23 -7.64
CA ASP A 63 9.91 -14.18 -6.96
C ASP A 63 9.13 -13.61 -5.80
N LYS A 64 9.82 -13.39 -4.68
CA LYS A 64 9.26 -12.82 -3.46
C LYS A 64 10.18 -11.80 -2.86
N LEU A 65 9.57 -10.77 -2.27
CA LEU A 65 10.24 -9.77 -1.45
C LEU A 65 9.46 -9.58 -0.16
N ASP A 66 10.11 -9.85 0.97
CA ASP A 66 9.53 -9.64 2.29
C ASP A 66 9.99 -8.30 2.85
N LEU A 67 9.03 -7.49 3.31
CA LEU A 67 9.25 -6.21 3.97
C LEU A 67 8.70 -6.27 5.39
N PRO A 68 9.54 -6.17 6.42
CA PRO A 68 9.08 -6.10 7.81
C PRO A 68 8.16 -4.89 8.05
N TYR A 69 7.18 -5.02 8.90
CA TYR A 69 6.21 -3.95 9.22
C TYR A 69 6.90 -2.68 9.72
N ASN A 70 7.96 -2.81 10.51
CA ASN A 70 8.71 -1.66 11.03
C ASN A 70 9.44 -0.86 9.93
N ARG A 71 9.46 -1.33 8.70
CA ARG A 71 10.01 -0.60 7.54
C ARG A 71 8.95 0.00 6.64
N ILE A 72 7.68 -0.31 6.84
CA ILE A 72 6.59 0.26 6.05
C ILE A 72 6.34 1.69 6.54
N LEU A 73 6.43 2.65 5.64
CA LEU A 73 6.17 4.07 5.91
C LEU A 73 4.75 4.48 5.54
N GLY A 74 4.15 3.79 4.57
CA GLY A 74 2.77 4.02 4.16
C GLY A 74 2.44 3.38 2.82
N PHE A 75 1.16 3.41 2.49
CA PHE A 75 0.62 2.96 1.21
C PHE A 75 -0.52 3.88 0.78
N SER A 76 -0.57 4.21 -0.51
CA SER A 76 -1.67 4.98 -1.08
C SER A 76 -2.09 4.44 -2.43
N ILE A 77 -3.36 4.65 -2.77
CA ILE A 77 -3.89 4.37 -4.10
C ILE A 77 -4.54 5.64 -4.63
N ASN A 78 -4.02 6.18 -5.73
CA ASN A 78 -4.47 7.43 -6.32
C ASN A 78 -4.72 7.28 -7.82
N GLU A 79 -5.56 8.13 -8.37
CA GLU A 79 -5.72 8.22 -9.83
C GLU A 79 -4.43 8.71 -10.47
N GLU A 80 -4.05 8.10 -11.58
CA GLU A 80 -2.88 8.52 -12.37
C GLU A 80 -2.98 9.99 -12.79
N SER A 81 -4.17 10.45 -13.16
CA SER A 81 -4.43 11.84 -13.54
C SER A 81 -4.14 12.85 -12.43
N VAL A 82 -4.38 12.48 -11.18
CA VAL A 82 -4.11 13.31 -10.00
C VAL A 82 -2.61 13.38 -9.74
N LEU A 83 -1.91 12.26 -9.85
CA LEU A 83 -0.46 12.17 -9.66
C LEU A 83 0.29 12.91 -10.77
N SER A 84 -0.12 12.73 -12.03
CA SER A 84 0.52 13.39 -13.18
C SER A 84 0.29 14.89 -13.24
N SER A 85 -0.76 15.40 -12.59
CA SER A 85 -1.03 16.85 -12.49
C SER A 85 -0.12 17.58 -11.49
N GLY A 86 0.72 16.86 -10.74
CA GLY A 86 1.59 17.41 -9.70
C GLY A 86 0.84 17.98 -8.48
N LYS A 87 -0.49 17.79 -8.41
CA LYS A 87 -1.30 18.27 -7.28
C LYS A 87 -1.00 17.51 -5.98
N ILE A 88 -0.55 16.26 -6.10
CA ILE A 88 -0.15 15.43 -4.98
C ILE A 88 1.18 14.79 -5.34
N SER A 89 2.21 14.96 -4.51
CA SER A 89 3.41 14.13 -4.62
C SER A 89 3.07 12.73 -4.12
N LEU A 90 3.66 11.69 -4.71
CA LEU A 90 3.44 10.30 -4.29
C LEU A 90 3.71 10.13 -2.79
N SER A 91 4.78 10.70 -2.30
CA SER A 91 5.14 10.71 -0.88
C SER A 91 4.21 11.59 -0.04
N GLY A 92 3.77 12.74 -0.54
CA GLY A 92 2.83 13.61 0.17
C GLY A 92 1.43 13.02 0.30
N ALA A 93 1.03 12.16 -0.63
CA ALA A 93 -0.23 11.42 -0.56
C ALA A 93 -0.25 10.40 0.60
N ILE A 94 0.91 9.90 1.03
CA ILE A 94 1.02 8.88 2.07
C ILE A 94 1.19 9.48 3.47
N ILE A 95 1.94 10.56 3.61
CA ILE A 95 2.43 11.04 4.93
C ILE A 95 1.86 12.41 5.31
N GLY A 96 0.79 12.87 4.70
CA GLY A 96 0.11 14.08 5.16
C GLY A 96 1.00 15.32 5.29
N GLY A 97 1.95 15.53 4.36
CA GLY A 97 2.79 16.74 4.29
C GLY A 97 4.25 16.59 4.73
N ALA A 98 4.71 15.42 5.14
CA ALA A 98 6.15 15.22 5.36
C ALA A 98 6.86 15.12 4.01
N LEU A 99 7.65 16.11 3.70
CA LEU A 99 8.42 16.28 2.47
C LEU A 99 9.40 15.11 2.25
N LEU A 100 9.10 14.31 1.27
CA LEU A 100 10.04 13.37 0.68
C LEU A 100 10.24 13.75 -0.77
N GLY A 101 11.47 13.85 -1.18
CA GLY A 101 11.95 14.47 -2.41
C GLY A 101 11.28 14.09 -3.73
N PRO A 102 11.73 14.60 -4.87
CA PRO A 102 11.03 14.51 -6.15
C PRO A 102 11.10 13.09 -6.71
N VAL A 103 10.06 12.31 -6.46
CA VAL A 103 9.85 11.01 -7.10
C VAL A 103 8.60 11.12 -7.96
N GLY A 104 8.75 11.58 -9.17
CA GLY A 104 7.60 11.78 -10.04
C GLY A 104 7.83 11.42 -11.51
N ALA A 105 9.04 11.00 -11.86
CA ALA A 105 9.45 10.93 -13.28
C ALA A 105 8.95 9.69 -14.05
N THR A 106 8.50 8.64 -13.38
CA THR A 106 8.19 7.37 -14.03
C THR A 106 6.72 7.15 -14.37
N ILE A 107 5.80 7.94 -13.80
CA ILE A 107 4.36 7.73 -13.98
C ILE A 107 3.86 8.17 -15.35
N GLY A 108 4.45 9.20 -15.93
CA GLY A 108 4.05 9.71 -17.25
C GLY A 108 4.27 8.77 -18.44
N ALA A 109 5.04 7.70 -18.26
CA ALA A 109 5.35 6.74 -19.31
C ALA A 109 4.34 5.57 -19.42
N LEU A 110 3.41 5.44 -18.47
CA LEU A 110 2.53 4.28 -18.37
C LEU A 110 1.21 4.43 -19.13
N SER A 111 0.81 5.62 -19.52
CA SER A 111 -0.49 5.83 -20.12
C SER A 111 -0.43 5.86 -21.65
N LYS A 112 -0.67 4.73 -22.28
CA LYS A 112 -1.37 4.76 -23.59
C LYS A 112 -2.79 5.23 -23.28
N LYS A 113 -3.05 6.51 -23.57
CA LYS A 113 -4.32 7.21 -23.30
C LYS A 113 -5.52 6.48 -23.90
N ASN A 114 -6.14 5.66 -23.12
CA ASN A 114 -7.50 5.24 -23.38
C ASN A 114 -8.40 6.24 -22.63
N LYS A 115 -9.00 7.19 -23.34
CA LYS A 115 -9.71 8.36 -22.77
C LYS A 115 -10.86 8.06 -21.81
N ASN A 116 -11.25 6.78 -21.69
CA ASN A 116 -12.42 6.33 -20.93
C ASN A 116 -12.08 5.42 -19.73
N LYS A 117 -10.79 5.25 -19.38
CA LYS A 117 -10.38 4.40 -18.27
C LYS A 117 -9.65 5.21 -17.22
N VAL A 118 -10.09 5.08 -15.97
CA VAL A 118 -9.36 5.59 -14.81
C VAL A 118 -8.28 4.56 -14.45
N ASN A 119 -7.03 4.97 -14.49
CA ASN A 119 -5.92 4.17 -14.00
C ASN A 119 -5.66 4.52 -12.53
N TRP A 120 -5.53 3.51 -11.70
CA TRP A 120 -5.21 3.65 -10.29
C TRP A 120 -3.76 3.23 -10.05
N ILE A 121 -3.01 4.05 -9.36
CA ILE A 121 -1.62 3.81 -9.00
C ILE A 121 -1.52 3.54 -7.51
N GLY A 122 -1.07 2.34 -7.15
CA GLY A 122 -0.68 1.99 -5.80
C GLY A 122 0.77 2.38 -5.54
N THR A 123 1.04 3.01 -4.41
CA THR A 123 2.37 3.44 -4.01
C THR A 123 2.67 2.93 -2.62
N LEU A 124 3.72 2.12 -2.50
CA LEU A 124 4.27 1.63 -1.24
C LEU A 124 5.53 2.42 -0.91
N LEU A 125 5.51 3.09 0.22
CA LEU A 125 6.68 3.77 0.76
C LEU A 125 7.28 2.94 1.89
N TYR A 126 8.58 2.69 1.84
CA TYR A 126 9.28 1.87 2.82
C TYR A 126 10.72 2.35 3.03
N GLU A 127 11.31 1.92 4.14
CA GLU A 127 12.71 2.17 4.47
C GLU A 127 13.57 0.97 4.08
N SER A 128 14.64 1.20 3.34
CA SER A 128 15.61 0.15 2.96
C SER A 128 16.40 -0.33 4.17
N LYS A 129 17.24 -1.36 3.98
CA LYS A 129 18.12 -1.86 5.04
C LYS A 129 19.15 -0.81 5.47
N GLU A 130 19.49 0.08 4.55
CA GLU A 130 20.45 1.16 4.73
C GLU A 130 19.81 2.42 5.35
N GLY A 131 18.52 2.38 5.68
CA GLY A 131 17.78 3.51 6.26
C GLY A 131 17.28 4.52 5.22
N GLU A 132 17.44 4.23 3.93
CA GLU A 132 16.96 5.10 2.86
C GLU A 132 15.45 4.88 2.62
N GLN A 133 14.75 5.97 2.43
CA GLN A 133 13.35 5.89 2.01
C GLN A 133 13.27 5.54 0.53
N ARG A 134 12.48 4.53 0.23
CA ARG A 134 12.25 4.03 -1.13
C ARG A 134 10.79 3.90 -1.42
N GLU A 135 10.46 4.01 -2.69
CA GLU A 135 9.12 3.97 -3.20
C GLU A 135 8.98 2.86 -4.24
N LEU A 136 7.88 2.12 -4.16
CA LEU A 136 7.48 1.14 -5.16
C LEU A 136 6.10 1.52 -5.68
N THR A 137 5.97 1.60 -6.99
CA THR A 137 4.73 1.97 -7.66
C THR A 137 4.18 0.81 -8.48
N PHE A 138 2.86 0.70 -8.50
CA PHE A 138 2.13 -0.36 -9.16
C PHE A 138 0.94 0.22 -9.92
N LEU A 139 0.76 -0.18 -11.17
CA LEU A 139 -0.51 0.04 -11.85
C LEU A 139 -1.52 -0.95 -11.27
N THR A 140 -2.52 -0.46 -10.55
CA THR A 140 -3.49 -1.31 -9.86
C THR A 140 -4.23 -2.21 -10.83
N TYR A 141 -4.25 -3.51 -10.57
CA TYR A 141 -5.09 -4.44 -11.29
C TYR A 141 -6.51 -4.37 -10.74
N ALA A 142 -7.43 -3.80 -11.53
CA ALA A 142 -8.84 -3.68 -11.14
C ALA A 142 -9.74 -4.18 -12.27
N LEU A 143 -10.63 -5.09 -11.93
CA LEU A 143 -11.65 -5.57 -12.87
C LEU A 143 -12.65 -4.45 -13.14
N GLY A 144 -13.00 -4.27 -14.42
CA GLY A 144 -14.06 -3.32 -14.81
C GLY A 144 -13.65 -1.85 -14.83
N SER A 145 -12.36 -1.51 -14.66
CA SER A 145 -11.85 -0.12 -14.69
C SER A 145 -12.72 0.84 -13.84
N PRO A 146 -12.76 0.67 -12.51
CA PRO A 146 -13.65 1.44 -11.65
C PRO A 146 -13.29 2.93 -11.68
N THR A 147 -14.31 3.79 -11.71
CA THR A 147 -14.16 5.25 -11.65
C THR A 147 -13.94 5.78 -10.23
N LYS A 148 -14.14 4.92 -9.22
CA LYS A 148 -13.89 5.21 -7.80
C LYS A 148 -13.08 4.08 -7.20
N LYS A 149 -12.38 4.35 -6.09
CA LYS A 149 -11.72 3.28 -5.33
C LYS A 149 -12.73 2.19 -4.99
N THR A 150 -12.32 0.93 -5.19
CA THR A 150 -13.13 -0.20 -4.73
C THR A 150 -12.97 -0.38 -3.22
N PHE A 151 -13.92 -1.06 -2.60
CA PHE A 151 -13.83 -1.40 -1.17
C PHE A 151 -12.53 -2.15 -0.84
N GLY A 152 -12.09 -3.07 -1.70
CA GLY A 152 -10.83 -3.80 -1.49
C GLY A 152 -9.58 -2.89 -1.53
N MET A 153 -9.55 -1.89 -2.42
CA MET A 153 -8.47 -0.89 -2.45
C MET A 153 -8.42 -0.07 -1.15
N GLU A 154 -9.58 0.42 -0.71
CA GLU A 154 -9.69 1.22 0.52
C GLU A 154 -9.32 0.40 1.76
N GLN A 155 -9.78 -0.84 1.83
CA GLN A 155 -9.48 -1.75 2.93
C GLN A 155 -7.98 -2.03 3.02
N PHE A 156 -7.32 -2.31 1.89
CA PHE A 156 -5.88 -2.57 1.85
C PHE A 156 -5.08 -1.31 2.24
N GLU A 157 -5.41 -0.17 1.65
CA GLU A 157 -4.77 1.12 1.96
C GLU A 157 -4.88 1.45 3.46
N THR A 158 -6.07 1.27 4.03
CA THR A 158 -6.31 1.50 5.47
C THR A 158 -5.48 0.56 6.35
N ALA A 159 -5.44 -0.73 6.01
CA ALA A 159 -4.68 -1.72 6.77
C ALA A 159 -3.17 -1.42 6.73
N MET A 160 -2.63 -1.09 5.56
CA MET A 160 -1.21 -0.74 5.40
C MET A 160 -0.82 0.53 6.17
N ASN A 161 -1.66 1.57 6.14
CA ASN A 161 -1.40 2.81 6.85
C ASN A 161 -1.52 2.65 8.37
N LYS A 162 -2.37 1.73 8.83
CA LYS A 162 -2.44 1.35 10.24
C LYS A 162 -1.14 0.67 10.71
N VAL A 163 -0.55 -0.19 9.87
CA VAL A 163 0.78 -0.78 10.14
C VAL A 163 1.84 0.31 10.22
N ALA A 164 1.88 1.22 9.26
CA ALA A 164 2.83 2.33 9.23
C ALA A 164 2.72 3.23 10.48
N SER A 165 1.51 3.48 10.98
CA SER A 165 1.28 4.30 12.17
C SER A 165 1.77 3.66 13.48
N ARG A 166 2.02 2.35 13.51
CA ARG A 166 2.51 1.63 14.69
C ARG A 166 4.04 1.69 14.89
N ARG A 167 4.76 2.40 14.01
CA ARG A 167 6.23 2.53 14.09
C ARG A 167 6.73 3.40 15.25
N ILE A 168 5.84 4.04 15.96
CA ILE A 168 6.15 4.96 17.06
C ILE A 168 6.52 4.19 18.32
#